data_7d51275e29410fc3bfde9d99837e7536
#
_entry.id   7d51275e29410fc3bfde9d99837e7536
#
_cell.length_a   1.000
_cell.length_b   1.000
_cell.length_c   1.000
_cell.angle_alpha   90.00
_cell.angle_beta   90.00
_cell.angle_gamma   90.00
#
_symmetry.space_group_name_H-M   'P 1'
#
loop_
_entity.id
_entity.type
_entity.pdbx_description
1 polymer ?
#
loop_
_entity_poly.entity_id
_entity_poly.type
_entity_poly.pdbx_seq_one_letter_code
_entity_poly.pdbx_strand_id
1 'polypeptide(L)'
;MTIRITKLERTMNDQMTKCRNTASWSLVIRASFVIRRSVLLMVIAQMCCSALAQAQTPNMTGAWNVEITFANAEHRSMRFDAQADGKGTLMATDPKSRVWGAAKPSDGTWTRGEENSVTFSGPVEFLLGNVGRDAGILMCKGKFETADLISGEVEFSPSVGERPSKHGTFKAVRSGT
;
A
#
# COMPACT_ATOMS: atom_id res chain seq x y z
N MET A 1 -30.22 -20.86 46.19
CA MET A 1 -30.01 -21.74 45.01
C MET A 1 -28.55 -22.18 45.05
N THR A 2 -28.28 -23.34 45.56
CA THR A 2 -26.94 -23.82 45.95
C THR A 2 -26.43 -24.73 44.83
N ILE A 3 -25.37 -24.33 44.14
CA ILE A 3 -24.79 -25.11 43.03
C ILE A 3 -23.83 -26.15 43.65
N ARG A 4 -24.16 -27.43 43.44
CA ARG A 4 -23.31 -28.58 43.80
C ARG A 4 -22.11 -28.62 42.84
N ILE A 5 -20.91 -28.40 43.36
CA ILE A 5 -19.64 -28.66 42.70
C ILE A 5 -19.42 -30.18 42.72
N THR A 6 -19.40 -30.77 41.56
CA THR A 6 -19.35 -32.20 41.35
C THR A 6 -17.96 -32.77 41.61
N LYS A 7 -17.95 -33.93 42.22
CA LYS A 7 -16.85 -34.79 42.71
C LYS A 7 -15.81 -35.23 41.65
N LEU A 8 -15.90 -34.66 40.41
CA LEU A 8 -15.06 -35.09 39.30
C LEU A 8 -13.71 -34.35 39.22
N GLU A 9 -13.58 -33.16 39.81
CA GLU A 9 -12.33 -32.38 39.75
C GLU A 9 -11.25 -32.87 40.70
N ARG A 10 -11.61 -33.69 41.69
CA ARG A 10 -10.66 -34.15 42.72
C ARG A 10 -9.86 -35.39 42.30
N THR A 11 -10.28 -36.11 41.30
CA THR A 11 -9.60 -37.33 40.77
C THR A 11 -8.55 -37.04 39.70
N MET A 12 -8.56 -35.87 39.06
CA MET A 12 -7.57 -35.51 38.05
C MET A 12 -6.26 -34.98 38.63
N ASN A 13 -6.28 -34.45 39.81
CA ASN A 13 -5.08 -33.86 40.45
C ASN A 13 -4.18 -34.90 41.14
N ASP A 14 -4.70 -36.09 41.46
CA ASP A 14 -3.94 -37.15 42.11
C ASP A 14 -3.16 -38.05 41.18
N GLN A 15 -3.47 -38.05 39.89
CA GLN A 15 -2.73 -38.84 38.87
C GLN A 15 -1.46 -38.16 38.37
N MET A 16 -1.31 -36.82 38.59
CA MET A 16 -0.12 -36.07 38.12
C MET A 16 1.08 -36.13 39.06
N THR A 17 0.93 -36.69 40.26
CA THR A 17 1.99 -36.63 41.30
C THR A 17 2.82 -37.93 41.36
N LYS A 18 2.50 -39.00 40.57
CA LYS A 18 3.12 -40.30 40.72
C LYS A 18 4.10 -40.72 39.64
N CYS A 19 4.44 -39.84 38.69
CA CYS A 19 5.49 -40.06 37.69
C CYS A 19 6.72 -39.16 37.89
N ARG A 20 7.14 -39.05 39.17
CA ARG A 20 8.43 -38.44 39.50
C ARG A 20 9.24 -39.49 40.27
N ASN A 21 10.11 -40.18 39.58
CA ASN A 21 11.44 -40.54 40.01
C ASN A 21 12.03 -41.66 39.14
N THR A 22 13.22 -41.42 38.70
CA THR A 22 14.24 -42.28 38.11
C THR A 22 14.45 -42.10 36.62
N ALA A 23 14.93 -40.91 36.23
CA ALA A 23 15.75 -40.81 35.01
C ALA A 23 17.03 -40.04 35.39
N SER A 24 18.13 -40.71 35.23
CA SER A 24 19.49 -40.34 35.58
C SER A 24 19.85 -38.92 35.08
N TRP A 25 20.30 -38.09 36.01
CA TRP A 25 20.68 -36.67 35.76
C TRP A 25 21.84 -36.49 34.77
N SER A 26 22.54 -37.53 34.42
CA SER A 26 23.69 -37.49 33.51
C SER A 26 23.31 -37.36 32.02
N LEU A 27 22.10 -37.77 31.60
CA LEU A 27 21.64 -37.65 30.21
C LEU A 27 21.04 -36.29 29.87
N VAL A 28 20.47 -35.60 30.87
CA VAL A 28 19.80 -34.31 30.69
C VAL A 28 20.81 -33.20 30.38
N ILE A 29 22.01 -33.25 30.95
CA ILE A 29 23.03 -32.18 30.79
C ILE A 29 23.62 -32.19 29.37
N ARG A 30 23.80 -33.39 28.75
CA ARG A 30 24.35 -33.46 27.38
C ARG A 30 23.33 -33.06 26.31
N ALA A 31 22.05 -33.36 26.49
CA ALA A 31 21.01 -32.96 25.56
C ALA A 31 20.78 -31.46 25.54
N SER A 32 20.86 -30.79 26.72
CA SER A 32 20.69 -29.35 26.83
C SER A 32 21.78 -28.53 26.10
N PHE A 33 22.98 -29.05 26.01
CA PHE A 33 24.09 -28.33 25.35
C PHE A 33 23.99 -28.37 23.80
N VAL A 34 23.49 -29.48 23.24
CA VAL A 34 23.28 -29.60 21.79
C VAL A 34 22.08 -28.73 21.34
N ILE A 35 20.99 -28.74 22.12
CA ILE A 35 19.79 -27.95 21.82
C ILE A 35 20.09 -26.44 21.87
N ARG A 36 20.88 -25.99 22.86
CA ARG A 36 21.25 -24.58 22.97
C ARG A 36 22.09 -24.08 21.79
N ARG A 37 22.99 -24.92 21.25
CA ARG A 37 23.78 -24.57 20.06
C ARG A 37 22.94 -24.53 18.80
N SER A 38 22.00 -25.45 18.63
CA SER A 38 21.10 -25.48 17.47
C SER A 38 20.11 -24.32 17.46
N VAL A 39 19.57 -23.94 18.63
CA VAL A 39 18.67 -22.78 18.76
C VAL A 39 19.41 -21.47 18.49
N LEU A 40 20.66 -21.34 18.98
CA LEU A 40 21.47 -20.15 18.75
C LEU A 40 21.82 -19.98 17.26
N LEU A 41 22.16 -21.05 16.55
CA LEU A 41 22.42 -21.05 15.12
C LEU A 41 21.15 -20.72 14.29
N MET A 42 19.98 -21.22 14.69
CA MET A 42 18.71 -20.86 14.03
C MET A 42 18.34 -19.41 14.22
N VAL A 43 18.55 -18.84 15.41
CA VAL A 43 18.26 -17.43 15.68
C VAL A 43 19.19 -16.52 14.87
N ILE A 44 20.48 -16.86 14.75
CA ILE A 44 21.44 -16.10 13.94
C ILE A 44 21.09 -16.21 12.45
N ALA A 45 20.67 -17.37 11.96
CA ALA A 45 20.24 -17.54 10.57
C ALA A 45 18.98 -16.74 10.24
N GLN A 46 18.02 -16.65 11.16
CA GLN A 46 16.83 -15.81 11.01
C GLN A 46 17.15 -14.31 11.04
N MET A 47 18.09 -13.87 11.86
CA MET A 47 18.53 -12.46 11.87
C MET A 47 19.29 -12.08 10.57
N CYS A 48 20.05 -12.97 9.97
CA CYS A 48 20.71 -12.70 8.69
C CYS A 48 19.75 -12.62 7.51
N CYS A 49 18.65 -13.40 7.49
CA CYS A 49 17.63 -13.29 6.44
C CYS A 49 16.84 -11.98 6.48
N SER A 50 16.68 -11.37 7.64
CA SER A 50 15.96 -10.08 7.78
C SER A 50 16.77 -8.88 7.26
N ALA A 51 18.09 -8.99 7.14
CA ALA A 51 18.97 -7.90 6.70
C ALA A 51 19.04 -7.73 5.18
N LEU A 52 18.46 -8.65 4.39
CA LEU A 52 18.49 -8.61 2.92
C LEU A 52 17.21 -8.08 2.27
N ALA A 53 16.21 -7.70 3.04
CA ALA A 53 15.14 -6.85 2.53
C ALA A 53 15.72 -5.45 2.31
N GLN A 54 16.51 -5.28 1.26
CA GLN A 54 16.90 -3.95 0.78
C GLN A 54 15.60 -3.24 0.48
N ALA A 55 15.29 -2.22 1.27
CA ALA A 55 14.19 -1.31 0.99
C ALA A 55 14.51 -0.66 -0.37
N GLN A 56 14.02 -1.26 -1.45
CA GLN A 56 14.12 -0.67 -2.78
C GLN A 56 13.47 0.70 -2.67
N THR A 57 14.25 1.73 -2.89
CA THR A 57 13.74 3.09 -2.93
C THR A 57 12.66 3.14 -4.00
N PRO A 58 11.39 3.40 -3.65
CA PRO A 58 10.32 3.36 -4.64
C PRO A 58 10.64 4.28 -5.80
N ASN A 59 10.49 3.83 -7.03
CA ASN A 59 10.76 4.61 -8.24
C ASN A 59 9.45 5.05 -8.87
N MET A 60 9.31 6.34 -9.19
CA MET A 60 8.12 6.88 -9.85
C MET A 60 8.06 6.53 -11.35
N THR A 61 9.21 6.29 -12.00
CA THR A 61 9.27 6.02 -13.43
C THR A 61 8.44 4.82 -13.84
N GLY A 62 7.67 4.97 -14.91
CA GLY A 62 6.78 3.94 -15.46
C GLY A 62 5.33 4.41 -15.55
N ALA A 63 4.44 3.48 -15.91
CA ALA A 63 3.03 3.73 -16.09
C ALA A 63 2.24 3.50 -14.79
N TRP A 64 1.32 4.40 -14.50
CA TRP A 64 0.47 4.38 -13.30
C TRP A 64 -0.99 4.55 -13.69
N ASN A 65 -1.84 3.69 -13.19
CA ASN A 65 -3.28 3.86 -13.25
C ASN A 65 -3.73 4.61 -12.00
N VAL A 66 -4.31 5.77 -12.18
CA VAL A 66 -4.69 6.69 -11.11
C VAL A 66 -6.21 6.76 -11.01
N GLU A 67 -6.74 6.39 -9.87
CA GLU A 67 -8.15 6.53 -9.54
C GLU A 67 -8.33 7.70 -8.58
N ILE A 68 -9.23 8.60 -8.91
CA ILE A 68 -9.51 9.83 -8.18
C ILE A 68 -10.95 9.79 -7.67
N THR A 69 -11.12 10.17 -6.41
CA THR A 69 -12.43 10.36 -5.78
C THR A 69 -12.49 11.76 -5.21
N PHE A 70 -13.28 12.63 -5.81
CA PHE A 70 -13.51 13.98 -5.32
C PHE A 70 -14.50 14.00 -4.14
N ALA A 71 -14.47 15.07 -3.34
CA ALA A 71 -15.32 15.24 -2.17
C ALA A 71 -16.84 15.18 -2.48
N ASN A 72 -17.23 15.51 -3.71
CA ASN A 72 -18.60 15.40 -4.20
C ASN A 72 -18.98 13.97 -4.68
N ALA A 73 -18.16 12.97 -4.35
CA ALA A 73 -18.28 11.58 -4.78
C ALA A 73 -18.16 11.38 -6.32
N GLU A 74 -17.63 12.35 -7.04
CA GLU A 74 -17.29 12.20 -8.45
C GLU A 74 -16.03 11.32 -8.57
N HIS A 75 -16.08 10.26 -9.39
CA HIS A 75 -14.96 9.38 -9.67
C HIS A 75 -14.38 9.66 -11.05
N ARG A 76 -13.06 9.68 -11.12
CA ARG A 76 -12.32 9.84 -12.36
C ARG A 76 -11.17 8.85 -12.41
N SER A 77 -10.84 8.41 -13.62
CA SER A 77 -9.71 7.53 -13.85
C SER A 77 -8.78 8.14 -14.89
N MET A 78 -7.50 8.01 -14.66
CA MET A 78 -6.48 8.51 -15.57
C MET A 78 -5.25 7.61 -15.57
N ARG A 79 -4.44 7.74 -16.59
CA ARG A 79 -3.12 7.15 -16.68
C ARG A 79 -2.07 8.26 -16.57
N PHE A 80 -1.03 7.99 -15.82
CA PHE A 80 0.16 8.82 -15.74
C PHE A 80 1.39 7.99 -16.11
N ASP A 81 2.06 8.38 -17.19
CA ASP A 81 3.29 7.75 -17.67
C ASP A 81 4.48 8.64 -17.24
N ALA A 82 5.16 8.28 -16.15
CA ALA A 82 6.27 9.04 -15.58
C ALA A 82 7.60 8.67 -16.24
N GLN A 83 8.37 9.67 -16.65
CA GLN A 83 9.72 9.55 -17.22
C GLN A 83 10.78 9.84 -16.14
N ALA A 84 12.01 9.40 -16.38
CA ALA A 84 13.09 9.52 -15.40
C ALA A 84 13.54 10.97 -15.12
N ASP A 85 13.24 11.90 -16.02
CA ASP A 85 13.65 13.31 -15.98
C ASP A 85 12.68 14.23 -15.21
N GLY A 86 11.70 13.66 -14.49
CA GLY A 86 10.68 14.42 -13.79
C GLY A 86 9.52 14.88 -14.67
N LYS A 87 9.52 14.47 -15.93
CA LYS A 87 8.40 14.69 -16.85
C LYS A 87 7.47 13.48 -16.88
N GLY A 88 6.32 13.66 -17.48
CA GLY A 88 5.37 12.58 -17.69
C GLY A 88 4.24 12.99 -18.60
N THR A 89 3.36 12.04 -18.89
CA THR A 89 2.17 12.27 -19.69
C THR A 89 0.94 11.86 -18.90
N LEU A 90 -0.01 12.76 -18.81
CA LEU A 90 -1.31 12.58 -18.17
C LEU A 90 -2.37 12.29 -19.23
N MET A 91 -3.19 11.29 -19.04
CA MET A 91 -4.28 10.95 -19.96
C MET A 91 -5.49 10.46 -19.17
N ALA A 92 -6.60 11.19 -19.24
CA ALA A 92 -7.85 10.70 -18.69
C ALA A 92 -8.32 9.44 -19.43
N THR A 93 -8.77 8.42 -18.68
CA THR A 93 -9.24 7.14 -19.23
C THR A 93 -10.76 7.06 -19.31
N ASP A 94 -11.44 8.21 -19.22
CA ASP A 94 -12.88 8.33 -19.35
C ASP A 94 -13.39 7.70 -20.66
N PRO A 95 -14.62 7.16 -20.68
CA PRO A 95 -15.21 6.62 -21.90
C PRO A 95 -15.24 7.66 -23.03
N LYS A 96 -15.01 7.20 -24.25
CA LYS A 96 -15.09 8.06 -25.44
C LYS A 96 -16.46 8.72 -25.56
N SER A 97 -16.48 10.04 -25.70
CA SER A 97 -17.68 10.78 -26.05
C SER A 97 -17.98 10.63 -27.56
N ARG A 98 -19.24 10.52 -27.91
CA ARG A 98 -19.67 10.53 -29.31
C ARG A 98 -19.39 11.88 -30.00
N VAL A 99 -19.46 12.96 -29.21
CA VAL A 99 -19.28 14.34 -29.74
C VAL A 99 -17.82 14.77 -29.67
N TRP A 100 -17.14 14.46 -28.54
CA TRP A 100 -15.82 14.99 -28.22
C TRP A 100 -14.67 14.01 -28.49
N GLY A 101 -14.98 12.75 -28.80
CA GLY A 101 -13.98 11.70 -29.01
C GLY A 101 -13.37 11.20 -27.70
N ALA A 102 -12.09 10.83 -27.74
CA ALA A 102 -11.32 10.43 -26.56
C ALA A 102 -10.62 11.65 -25.93
N ALA A 103 -10.29 11.53 -24.66
CA ALA A 103 -9.39 12.47 -23.98
C ALA A 103 -8.02 12.45 -24.66
N LYS A 104 -7.37 13.61 -24.70
CA LYS A 104 -6.03 13.77 -25.29
C LYS A 104 -4.98 13.64 -24.17
N PRO A 105 -3.83 13.03 -24.45
CA PRO A 105 -2.70 13.08 -23.54
C PRO A 105 -2.18 14.51 -23.42
N SER A 106 -1.68 14.86 -22.26
CA SER A 106 -1.09 16.16 -21.96
C SER A 106 0.22 16.00 -21.18
N ASP A 107 1.11 16.96 -21.33
CA ASP A 107 2.38 16.95 -20.64
C ASP A 107 2.18 17.27 -19.15
N GLY A 108 2.84 16.50 -18.31
CA GLY A 108 2.86 16.68 -16.87
C GLY A 108 4.28 16.65 -16.32
N THR A 109 4.39 17.00 -15.07
CA THR A 109 5.66 16.95 -14.32
C THR A 109 5.46 16.21 -13.02
N TRP A 110 6.54 15.63 -12.52
CA TRP A 110 6.55 15.02 -11.20
C TRP A 110 7.83 15.33 -10.45
N THR A 111 7.74 15.40 -9.15
CA THR A 111 8.86 15.60 -8.24
C THR A 111 8.76 14.63 -7.08
N ARG A 112 9.89 14.18 -6.60
CA ARG A 112 10.01 13.40 -5.38
C ARG A 112 10.44 14.31 -4.24
N GLY A 113 9.74 14.25 -3.12
CA GLY A 113 10.10 14.91 -1.89
C GLY A 113 10.71 13.95 -0.88
N GLU A 114 10.81 14.40 0.34
CA GLU A 114 11.27 13.62 1.49
C GLU A 114 10.23 12.56 1.90
N GLU A 115 10.66 11.60 2.72
CA GLU A 115 9.79 10.55 3.30
C GLU A 115 8.93 9.78 2.27
N ASN A 116 9.49 9.48 1.10
CA ASN A 116 8.77 8.82 0.00
C ASN A 116 7.58 9.60 -0.54
N SER A 117 7.50 10.91 -0.30
CA SER A 117 6.47 11.75 -0.89
C SER A 117 6.72 11.94 -2.39
N VAL A 118 5.64 12.10 -3.14
CA VAL A 118 5.64 12.39 -4.58
C VAL A 118 4.54 13.37 -4.90
N THR A 119 4.85 14.33 -5.76
CA THR A 119 3.88 15.24 -6.33
C THR A 119 3.93 15.12 -7.84
N PHE A 120 2.78 14.97 -8.50
CA PHE A 120 2.70 15.06 -9.94
C PHE A 120 1.53 15.96 -10.35
N SER A 121 1.73 16.71 -11.43
CA SER A 121 0.76 17.70 -11.86
C SER A 121 0.84 17.95 -13.37
N GLY A 122 -0.25 18.44 -13.91
CA GLY A 122 -0.34 18.88 -15.30
C GLY A 122 -1.76 19.18 -15.74
N PRO A 123 -1.94 19.70 -16.94
CA PRO A 123 -3.26 19.94 -17.49
C PRO A 123 -3.95 18.61 -17.81
N VAL A 124 -5.25 18.54 -17.53
CA VAL A 124 -6.11 17.40 -17.89
C VAL A 124 -7.45 17.89 -18.43
N GLU A 125 -8.05 17.08 -19.29
CA GLU A 125 -9.42 17.25 -19.74
C GLU A 125 -10.24 16.03 -19.37
N PHE A 126 -11.20 16.19 -18.47
CA PHE A 126 -12.18 15.15 -18.16
C PHE A 126 -13.39 15.27 -19.07
N LEU A 127 -13.79 14.19 -19.71
CA LEU A 127 -14.98 14.16 -20.54
C LEU A 127 -16.22 14.06 -19.65
N LEU A 128 -17.19 14.95 -19.89
CA LEU A 128 -18.49 14.94 -19.20
C LEU A 128 -19.55 14.27 -20.10
N GLY A 129 -19.29 13.04 -20.52
CA GLY A 129 -20.11 12.34 -21.50
C GLY A 129 -20.18 13.09 -22.82
N ASN A 130 -21.41 13.33 -23.33
CA ASN A 130 -21.62 14.10 -24.57
C ASN A 130 -21.94 15.59 -24.33
N VAL A 131 -21.94 16.07 -23.07
CA VAL A 131 -22.35 17.43 -22.72
C VAL A 131 -21.20 18.43 -22.68
N GLY A 132 -19.97 17.97 -22.51
CA GLY A 132 -18.84 18.90 -22.45
C GLY A 132 -17.53 18.26 -22.00
N ARG A 133 -16.59 19.16 -21.72
CA ARG A 133 -15.27 18.85 -21.15
C ARG A 133 -15.03 19.71 -19.94
N ASP A 134 -14.35 19.15 -18.95
CA ASP A 134 -13.87 19.88 -17.78
C ASP A 134 -12.34 19.93 -17.85
N ALA A 135 -11.81 21.02 -18.38
CA ALA A 135 -10.38 21.25 -18.54
C ALA A 135 -9.83 21.99 -17.32
N GLY A 136 -8.67 21.60 -16.84
CA GLY A 136 -8.04 22.22 -15.69
C GLY A 136 -6.65 21.69 -15.41
N ILE A 137 -6.08 22.17 -14.32
CA ILE A 137 -4.81 21.68 -13.79
C ILE A 137 -5.12 20.68 -12.67
N LEU A 138 -4.58 19.50 -12.79
CA LEU A 138 -4.60 18.47 -11.74
C LEU A 138 -3.29 18.51 -10.98
N MET A 139 -3.37 18.45 -9.65
CA MET A 139 -2.23 18.31 -8.74
C MET A 139 -2.50 17.17 -7.79
N CYS A 140 -1.63 16.17 -7.79
CA CYS A 140 -1.68 15.01 -6.91
C CYS A 140 -0.48 15.04 -5.97
N LYS A 141 -0.73 15.03 -4.66
CA LYS A 141 0.29 14.99 -3.59
C LYS A 141 0.08 13.72 -2.78
N GLY A 142 1.03 12.81 -2.82
CA GLY A 142 0.89 11.52 -2.15
C GLY A 142 2.20 10.98 -1.59
N LYS A 143 2.09 9.79 -1.03
CA LYS A 143 3.23 9.01 -0.53
C LYS A 143 3.18 7.60 -1.12
N PHE A 144 4.35 7.02 -1.32
CA PHE A 144 4.45 5.60 -1.64
C PHE A 144 4.06 4.77 -0.42
N GLU A 145 3.01 3.99 -0.53
CA GLU A 145 2.65 2.97 0.46
C GLU A 145 3.48 1.68 0.22
N THR A 146 3.68 1.37 -1.05
CA THR A 146 4.56 0.28 -1.52
C THR A 146 5.31 0.73 -2.76
N ALA A 147 6.17 -0.13 -3.32
CA ALA A 147 6.86 0.17 -4.59
C ALA A 147 5.89 0.43 -5.76
N ASP A 148 4.68 -0.13 -5.71
CA ASP A 148 3.70 -0.14 -6.78
C ASP A 148 2.38 0.56 -6.42
N LEU A 149 2.32 1.22 -5.26
CA LEU A 149 1.12 1.89 -4.77
C LEU A 149 1.46 3.24 -4.17
N ILE A 150 0.76 4.27 -4.66
CA ILE A 150 0.80 5.64 -4.13
C ILE A 150 -0.63 6.04 -3.76
N SER A 151 -0.80 6.69 -2.62
CA SER A 151 -2.06 7.32 -2.24
C SER A 151 -1.84 8.73 -1.71
N GLY A 152 -2.88 9.55 -1.74
CA GLY A 152 -2.78 10.91 -1.26
C GLY A 152 -3.97 11.78 -1.62
N GLU A 153 -3.71 13.07 -1.61
CA GLU A 153 -4.69 14.12 -1.89
C GLU A 153 -4.57 14.61 -3.34
N VAL A 154 -5.69 14.99 -3.90
CA VAL A 154 -5.78 15.56 -5.24
C VAL A 154 -6.56 16.87 -5.22
N GLU A 155 -6.06 17.81 -5.98
CA GLU A 155 -6.72 19.08 -6.28
C GLU A 155 -6.86 19.24 -7.79
N PHE A 156 -8.05 19.58 -8.25
CA PHE A 156 -8.33 19.92 -9.64
C PHE A 156 -8.82 21.35 -9.70
N SER A 157 -8.06 22.20 -10.39
CA SER A 157 -8.38 23.62 -10.59
C SER A 157 -8.88 23.84 -12.01
N PRO A 158 -10.18 24.10 -12.23
CA PRO A 158 -10.75 24.33 -13.55
C PRO A 158 -10.09 25.53 -14.24
N SER A 159 -9.79 25.38 -15.54
CA SER A 159 -9.17 26.46 -16.34
C SER A 159 -10.19 27.42 -16.96
N VAL A 160 -11.47 27.09 -16.94
CA VAL A 160 -12.54 27.88 -17.56
C VAL A 160 -13.62 28.21 -16.57
N GLY A 161 -13.96 29.50 -16.51
CA GLY A 161 -14.98 30.04 -15.59
C GLY A 161 -14.45 30.20 -14.15
N GLU A 162 -15.21 30.95 -13.35
CA GLU A 162 -14.93 31.16 -11.90
C GLU A 162 -15.49 30.00 -11.07
N ARG A 163 -14.97 28.81 -11.28
CA ARG A 163 -15.38 27.62 -10.50
C ARG A 163 -14.34 27.30 -9.42
N PRO A 164 -14.79 26.96 -8.20
CA PRO A 164 -13.87 26.55 -7.15
C PRO A 164 -13.09 25.28 -7.52
N SER A 165 -11.87 25.16 -6.99
CA SER A 165 -11.10 23.93 -7.07
C SER A 165 -11.86 22.76 -6.45
N LYS A 166 -11.74 21.59 -7.05
CA LYS A 166 -12.26 20.33 -6.51
C LYS A 166 -11.13 19.63 -5.75
N HIS A 167 -11.40 19.24 -4.53
CA HIS A 167 -10.47 18.47 -3.69
C HIS A 167 -10.96 17.03 -3.53
N GLY A 168 -10.04 16.12 -3.30
CA GLY A 168 -10.36 14.71 -3.11
C GLY A 168 -9.15 13.88 -2.72
N THR A 169 -9.27 12.59 -2.93
CA THR A 169 -8.20 11.62 -2.71
C THR A 169 -7.91 10.87 -4.00
N PHE A 170 -6.69 10.36 -4.12
CA PHE A 170 -6.32 9.50 -5.22
C PHE A 170 -5.59 8.24 -4.75
N LYS A 171 -5.65 7.23 -5.58
CA LYS A 171 -4.87 6.00 -5.49
C LYS A 171 -4.25 5.72 -6.85
N ALA A 172 -2.93 5.59 -6.89
CA ALA A 172 -2.21 5.25 -8.11
C ALA A 172 -1.56 3.88 -7.95
N VAL A 173 -1.85 2.99 -8.88
CA VAL A 173 -1.31 1.63 -8.92
C VAL A 173 -0.45 1.51 -10.16
N ARG A 174 0.76 0.96 -10.01
CA ARG A 174 1.65 0.73 -11.14
C ARG A 174 0.97 -0.21 -12.14
N SER A 175 0.94 0.20 -13.41
CA SER A 175 0.47 -0.67 -14.48
C SER A 175 1.51 -1.76 -14.70
N GLY A 176 1.14 -3.02 -14.52
CA GLY A 176 2.00 -4.14 -14.90
C GLY A 176 2.32 -4.07 -16.40
N THR A 177 3.54 -4.31 -16.74
CA THR A 177 4.02 -4.51 -18.13
C THR A 177 3.53 -5.84 -18.67
#